data_bd6cc1d03dc0e85d6910747d346a5f5e
#
_entry.id   bd6cc1d03dc0e85d6910747d346a5f5e
#
_cell.length_a   1.000
_cell.length_b   1.000
_cell.length_c   1.000
_cell.angle_alpha   90.00
_cell.angle_beta   90.00
_cell.angle_gamma   90.00
#
_symmetry.space_group_name_H-M   'P 1'
#
loop_
_entity.id
_entity.type
_entity.pdbx_description
1 polymer ?
#
loop_
_entity_poly.entity_id
_entity_poly.type
_entity_poly.pdbx_seq_one_letter_code
_entity_poly.pdbx_strand_id
1 'polypeptide(L)'
;MASAGPRPGGRSSTKNCSSMKFKIQEAESHHRDAVLKLLPRLADFPIPNKRKPKEFWQGDAVLVKQHFDEKNRDTRIWIAVDATDHILGTLLLRFNQDPLNEQTNAHVEVLAVCEQAEGNGVASKLLEMAEAETRKQQAFSLSLNVFSNNERARSLYQKFGFDEEMIRCIKRF
;
A
#
# COMPACT_ATOMS: atom_id res chain seq x y z
N MET A 1 -31.86 -20.60 -51.68
CA MET A 1 -30.41 -20.83 -51.66
C MET A 1 -29.74 -19.49 -51.39
N ALA A 2 -29.28 -19.26 -50.18
CA ALA A 2 -28.50 -18.08 -49.82
C ALA A 2 -27.32 -18.54 -48.92
N SER A 3 -26.15 -18.44 -49.50
CA SER A 3 -24.86 -18.85 -48.97
C SER A 3 -24.44 -17.89 -47.86
N ALA A 4 -24.17 -18.41 -46.67
CA ALA A 4 -23.55 -17.66 -45.56
C ALA A 4 -22.02 -17.68 -45.72
N GLY A 5 -21.41 -16.49 -45.87
CA GLY A 5 -19.99 -16.29 -45.87
C GLY A 5 -19.38 -16.36 -44.44
N PRO A 6 -18.08 -16.68 -44.32
CA PRO A 6 -17.43 -16.88 -43.05
C PRO A 6 -17.14 -15.54 -42.33
N ARG A 7 -17.37 -15.52 -41.00
CA ARG A 7 -17.05 -14.40 -40.10
C ARG A 7 -15.53 -14.30 -39.91
N PRO A 8 -14.94 -13.10 -39.90
CA PRO A 8 -13.51 -12.94 -39.61
C PRO A 8 -13.23 -13.19 -38.15
N GLY A 9 -12.25 -14.03 -37.89
CA GLY A 9 -11.77 -14.39 -36.56
C GLY A 9 -11.22 -13.19 -35.80
N GLY A 10 -11.74 -12.98 -34.60
CA GLY A 10 -11.23 -12.03 -33.64
C GLY A 10 -9.80 -12.44 -33.21
N ARG A 11 -8.84 -11.57 -33.46
CA ARG A 11 -7.48 -11.71 -32.92
C ARG A 11 -7.56 -11.46 -31.41
N SER A 12 -7.45 -12.54 -30.65
CA SER A 12 -7.16 -12.50 -29.23
C SER A 12 -5.77 -11.89 -29.04
N SER A 13 -5.71 -10.63 -28.62
CA SER A 13 -4.48 -10.02 -28.10
C SER A 13 -4.19 -10.64 -26.75
N THR A 14 -3.42 -11.72 -26.74
CA THR A 14 -2.71 -12.16 -25.53
C THR A 14 -1.70 -11.08 -25.17
N LYS A 15 -2.06 -10.20 -24.22
CA LYS A 15 -1.08 -9.36 -23.53
C LYS A 15 -0.08 -10.29 -22.87
N ASN A 16 1.11 -10.37 -23.42
CA ASN A 16 2.26 -10.97 -22.75
C ASN A 16 2.49 -10.16 -21.47
N CYS A 17 1.91 -10.60 -20.37
CA CYS A 17 2.19 -10.09 -19.05
C CYS A 17 3.53 -10.69 -18.60
N SER A 18 4.64 -10.10 -19.06
CA SER A 18 5.92 -10.38 -18.45
C SER A 18 5.83 -9.85 -17.03
N SER A 19 5.73 -10.76 -16.04
CA SER A 19 5.60 -10.36 -14.62
C SER A 19 6.83 -9.53 -14.25
N MET A 20 6.58 -8.31 -13.76
CA MET A 20 7.64 -7.44 -13.27
C MET A 20 8.40 -8.15 -12.15
N LYS A 21 9.72 -8.32 -12.30
CA LYS A 21 10.55 -8.91 -11.26
C LYS A 21 10.94 -7.86 -10.24
N PHE A 22 10.70 -8.13 -8.98
CA PHE A 22 11.09 -7.27 -7.87
C PHE A 22 11.40 -8.11 -6.64
N LYS A 23 12.12 -7.54 -5.68
CA LYS A 23 12.38 -8.11 -4.35
C LYS A 23 11.84 -7.16 -3.27
N ILE A 24 11.48 -7.72 -2.13
CA ILE A 24 11.14 -6.94 -0.93
C ILE A 24 12.35 -6.93 -0.02
N GLN A 25 12.69 -5.77 0.50
CA GLN A 25 13.77 -5.59 1.47
C GLN A 25 13.43 -4.47 2.46
N GLU A 26 14.10 -4.45 3.60
CA GLU A 26 14.01 -3.33 4.54
C GLU A 26 14.66 -2.09 3.93
N ALA A 27 14.07 -0.92 4.17
CA ALA A 27 14.60 0.34 3.65
C ALA A 27 15.84 0.79 4.45
N GLU A 28 16.88 1.18 3.74
CA GLU A 28 18.10 1.78 4.31
C GLU A 28 18.09 3.29 4.15
N SER A 29 19.01 3.98 4.84
CA SER A 29 19.08 5.47 4.88
C SER A 29 19.09 6.12 3.50
N HIS A 30 19.77 5.51 2.53
CA HIS A 30 19.85 6.03 1.16
C HIS A 30 18.52 5.95 0.38
N HIS A 31 17.57 5.13 0.82
CA HIS A 31 16.25 5.02 0.21
C HIS A 31 15.28 6.13 0.65
N ARG A 32 15.63 6.91 1.69
CA ARG A 32 14.77 7.93 2.30
C ARG A 32 14.06 8.83 1.30
N ASP A 33 14.82 9.47 0.41
CA ASP A 33 14.26 10.43 -0.54
C ASP A 33 13.35 9.77 -1.58
N ALA A 34 13.68 8.56 -2.00
CA ALA A 34 12.87 7.79 -2.93
C ALA A 34 11.55 7.33 -2.29
N VAL A 35 11.57 6.92 -1.00
CA VAL A 35 10.35 6.61 -0.23
C VAL A 35 9.48 7.85 -0.11
N LEU A 36 10.05 9.01 0.29
CA LEU A 36 9.30 10.26 0.39
C LEU A 36 8.64 10.69 -0.93
N LYS A 37 9.29 10.44 -2.07
CA LYS A 37 8.74 10.73 -3.41
C LYS A 37 7.51 9.87 -3.76
N LEU A 38 7.34 8.72 -3.13
CA LEU A 38 6.17 7.86 -3.36
C LEU A 38 4.94 8.29 -2.56
N LEU A 39 5.10 9.02 -1.45
CA LEU A 39 3.99 9.35 -0.55
C LEU A 39 2.82 10.09 -1.22
N PRO A 40 3.01 10.98 -2.21
CA PRO A 40 1.89 11.59 -2.94
C PRO A 40 0.92 10.58 -3.56
N ARG A 41 1.35 9.35 -3.84
CA ARG A 41 0.50 8.26 -4.33
C ARG A 41 -0.62 7.87 -3.35
N LEU A 42 -0.48 8.21 -2.05
CA LEU A 42 -1.53 8.01 -1.06
C LEU A 42 -2.79 8.86 -1.32
N ALA A 43 -2.68 9.90 -2.15
CA ALA A 43 -3.78 10.73 -2.59
C ALA A 43 -4.34 10.35 -3.97
N ASP A 44 -3.93 9.21 -4.53
CA ASP A 44 -4.29 8.80 -5.90
C ASP A 44 -5.60 7.98 -5.93
N PHE A 45 -6.64 8.62 -5.45
CA PHE A 45 -8.02 8.13 -5.47
C PHE A 45 -8.98 9.34 -5.47
N PRO A 46 -10.28 9.17 -5.72
CA PRO A 46 -11.25 10.27 -5.64
C PRO A 46 -11.24 10.92 -4.24
N ILE A 47 -10.65 12.10 -4.14
CA ILE A 47 -10.48 12.79 -2.85
C ILE A 47 -11.83 13.29 -2.33
N PRO A 48 -12.18 13.06 -1.04
CA PRO A 48 -13.40 13.60 -0.44
C PRO A 48 -13.46 15.14 -0.52
N ASN A 49 -14.66 15.67 -0.78
CA ASN A 49 -14.88 17.12 -0.86
C ASN A 49 -14.28 17.87 0.34
N LYS A 50 -13.73 19.06 0.07
CA LYS A 50 -13.07 19.94 1.04
C LYS A 50 -11.75 19.37 1.63
N ARG A 51 -11.14 18.36 0.99
CA ARG A 51 -9.80 17.87 1.31
C ARG A 51 -8.81 18.27 0.23
N LYS A 52 -7.53 18.44 0.62
CA LYS A 52 -6.42 18.72 -0.30
C LYS A 52 -5.52 17.46 -0.40
N PRO A 53 -4.95 17.13 -1.57
CA PRO A 53 -4.11 15.96 -1.75
C PRO A 53 -3.00 15.82 -0.70
N LYS A 54 -2.36 16.93 -0.35
CA LYS A 54 -1.26 16.96 0.62
C LYS A 54 -1.66 16.48 2.02
N GLU A 55 -2.93 16.63 2.40
CA GLU A 55 -3.43 16.20 3.72
C GLU A 55 -3.38 14.68 3.91
N PHE A 56 -3.27 13.91 2.82
CA PHE A 56 -3.28 12.45 2.85
C PHE A 56 -1.91 11.81 3.06
N TRP A 57 -0.84 12.61 3.00
CA TRP A 57 0.52 12.07 3.10
C TRP A 57 1.51 12.95 3.87
N GLN A 58 1.16 14.20 4.22
CA GLN A 58 2.10 15.09 4.91
C GLN A 58 2.45 14.61 6.32
N GLY A 59 1.49 13.97 7.03
CA GLY A 59 1.73 13.35 8.34
C GLY A 59 2.67 12.17 8.21
N ASP A 60 2.43 11.31 7.22
CA ASP A 60 3.25 10.14 6.94
C ASP A 60 4.68 10.51 6.52
N ALA A 61 4.84 11.65 5.82
CA ALA A 61 6.16 12.17 5.49
C ALA A 61 6.98 12.54 6.75
N VAL A 62 6.31 12.99 7.83
CA VAL A 62 6.98 13.22 9.12
C VAL A 62 7.41 11.91 9.74
N LEU A 63 6.54 10.91 9.78
CA LEU A 63 6.85 9.57 10.31
C LEU A 63 8.01 8.90 9.55
N VAL A 64 7.99 8.96 8.21
CA VAL A 64 9.08 8.44 7.38
C VAL A 64 10.41 9.14 7.70
N LYS A 65 10.42 10.46 7.84
CA LYS A 65 11.64 11.21 8.22
C LYS A 65 12.14 10.82 9.60
N GLN A 66 11.25 10.74 10.59
CA GLN A 66 11.58 10.32 11.95
C GLN A 66 12.18 8.91 11.98
N HIS A 67 11.61 7.97 11.20
CA HIS A 67 12.17 6.63 11.09
C HIS A 67 13.65 6.66 10.65
N PHE A 68 13.95 7.38 9.58
CA PHE A 68 15.32 7.43 9.05
C PHE A 68 16.30 8.27 9.90
N ASP A 69 15.82 9.34 10.54
CA ASP A 69 16.64 10.23 11.34
C ASP A 69 16.90 9.68 12.76
N GLU A 70 15.89 9.07 13.38
CA GLU A 70 15.90 8.66 14.79
C GLU A 70 16.08 7.15 15.00
N LYS A 71 16.07 6.36 13.93
CA LYS A 71 16.06 4.89 13.98
C LYS A 71 15.03 4.34 14.95
N ASN A 72 13.81 4.86 14.88
CA ASN A 72 12.70 4.49 15.75
C ASN A 72 12.45 2.96 15.70
N ARG A 73 12.53 2.30 16.87
CA ARG A 73 12.35 0.84 16.97
C ARG A 73 10.94 0.37 16.76
N ASP A 74 9.96 1.28 16.92
CA ASP A 74 8.54 0.96 16.79
C ASP A 74 8.03 1.04 15.35
N THR A 75 8.90 1.41 14.41
CA THR A 75 8.58 1.48 12.98
C THR A 75 9.48 0.57 12.15
N ARG A 76 8.92 0.07 11.04
CA ARG A 76 9.64 -0.68 10.00
C ARG A 76 9.21 -0.12 8.66
N ILE A 77 10.18 0.06 7.76
CA ILE A 77 9.89 0.43 6.38
C ILE A 77 10.42 -0.65 5.46
N TRP A 78 9.54 -1.23 4.67
CA TRP A 78 9.91 -2.13 3.57
C TRP A 78 9.69 -1.44 2.23
N ILE A 79 10.52 -1.83 1.29
CA ILE A 79 10.46 -1.38 -0.09
C ILE A 79 10.45 -2.57 -1.03
N ALA A 80 9.73 -2.41 -2.13
CA ALA A 80 9.85 -3.26 -3.30
C ALA A 80 10.77 -2.58 -4.30
N VAL A 81 11.82 -3.26 -4.72
CA VAL A 81 12.79 -2.72 -5.68
C VAL A 81 12.95 -3.63 -6.89
N ASP A 82 13.17 -3.04 -8.05
CA ASP A 82 13.51 -3.77 -9.28
C ASP A 82 15.00 -4.16 -9.32
N ALA A 83 15.44 -4.76 -10.43
CA ALA A 83 16.82 -5.19 -10.63
C ALA A 83 17.84 -4.03 -10.69
N THR A 84 17.39 -2.80 -10.86
CA THR A 84 18.21 -1.57 -10.93
C THR A 84 18.14 -0.75 -9.65
N ASP A 85 17.55 -1.33 -8.58
CA ASP A 85 17.32 -0.71 -7.27
C ASP A 85 16.34 0.47 -7.27
N HIS A 86 15.50 0.58 -8.31
CA HIS A 86 14.40 1.54 -8.30
C HIS A 86 13.28 1.08 -7.38
N ILE A 87 12.79 1.99 -6.54
CA ILE A 87 11.67 1.71 -5.62
C ILE A 87 10.36 1.69 -6.39
N LEU A 88 9.71 0.53 -6.38
CA LEU A 88 8.40 0.28 -6.99
C LEU A 88 7.24 0.48 -6.02
N GLY A 89 7.51 0.32 -4.73
CA GLY A 89 6.53 0.50 -3.68
C GLY A 89 7.18 0.53 -2.31
N THR A 90 6.43 1.02 -1.33
CA THR A 90 6.85 1.12 0.06
C THR A 90 5.70 0.82 1.02
N LEU A 91 6.04 0.25 2.17
CA LEU A 91 5.14 0.06 3.29
C LEU A 91 5.84 0.52 4.57
N LEU A 92 5.16 1.37 5.36
CA LEU A 92 5.57 1.71 6.72
C LEU A 92 4.62 1.03 7.70
N LEU A 93 5.17 0.20 8.56
CA LEU A 93 4.49 -0.46 9.66
C LEU A 93 4.92 0.17 10.97
N ARG A 94 3.97 0.46 11.84
CA ARG A 94 4.25 0.93 13.20
C ARG A 94 3.63 -0.02 14.23
N PHE A 95 4.38 -0.29 15.30
CA PHE A 95 3.90 -1.05 16.45
C PHE A 95 3.47 -0.08 17.54
N ASN A 96 2.26 -0.25 18.05
CA ASN A 96 1.69 0.56 19.14
C ASN A 96 0.79 -0.31 20.00
N GLN A 97 0.33 0.22 21.10
CA GLN A 97 -0.70 -0.43 21.93
C GLN A 97 -2.08 -0.15 21.34
N ASP A 98 -2.90 -1.18 21.26
CA ASP A 98 -4.29 -1.07 20.87
C ASP A 98 -5.06 -0.34 21.99
N PRO A 99 -5.80 0.75 21.67
CA PRO A 99 -6.47 1.55 22.67
C PRO A 99 -7.64 0.83 23.37
N LEU A 100 -8.13 -0.29 22.84
CA LEU A 100 -9.26 -1.03 23.37
C LEU A 100 -8.86 -2.15 24.34
N ASN A 101 -7.69 -2.77 24.14
CA ASN A 101 -7.28 -3.94 24.91
C ASN A 101 -5.82 -3.89 25.41
N GLU A 102 -5.10 -2.80 25.15
CA GLU A 102 -3.70 -2.56 25.54
C GLU A 102 -2.69 -3.58 24.97
N GLN A 103 -3.11 -4.45 24.06
CA GLN A 103 -2.21 -5.40 23.42
C GLN A 103 -1.40 -4.71 22.32
N THR A 104 -0.25 -5.29 21.98
CA THR A 104 0.55 -4.79 20.85
C THR A 104 -0.22 -4.98 19.55
N ASN A 105 -0.43 -3.89 18.83
CA ASN A 105 -1.01 -3.83 17.50
C ASN A 105 0.04 -3.37 16.48
N ALA A 106 0.03 -3.95 15.30
CA ALA A 106 0.77 -3.46 14.14
C ALA A 106 -0.19 -2.63 13.27
N HIS A 107 0.23 -1.43 12.87
CA HIS A 107 -0.56 -0.54 12.02
C HIS A 107 0.18 -0.19 10.75
N VAL A 108 -0.44 -0.43 9.59
CA VAL A 108 0.08 0.01 8.29
C VAL A 108 -0.25 1.50 8.13
N GLU A 109 0.76 2.34 8.31
CA GLU A 109 0.64 3.80 8.13
C GLU A 109 0.72 4.19 6.65
N VAL A 110 1.59 3.53 5.91
CA VAL A 110 1.84 3.79 4.48
C VAL A 110 1.82 2.48 3.70
N LEU A 111 1.08 2.46 2.60
CA LEU A 111 1.22 1.49 1.53
C LEU A 111 1.09 2.23 0.20
N ALA A 112 2.20 2.47 -0.46
CA ALA A 112 2.25 3.22 -1.72
C ALA A 112 3.00 2.43 -2.79
N VAL A 113 2.49 2.44 -4.02
CA VAL A 113 3.08 1.77 -5.18
C VAL A 113 3.20 2.78 -6.33
N CYS A 114 4.31 2.80 -7.03
CA CYS A 114 4.47 3.66 -8.20
C CYS A 114 3.52 3.21 -9.32
N GLU A 115 3.12 4.14 -10.17
CA GLU A 115 2.13 3.90 -11.22
C GLU A 115 2.52 2.73 -12.15
N GLN A 116 3.81 2.67 -12.54
CA GLN A 116 4.33 1.66 -13.45
C GLN A 116 4.30 0.24 -12.88
N ALA A 117 4.27 0.11 -11.54
CA ALA A 117 4.26 -1.17 -10.86
C ALA A 117 2.85 -1.61 -10.40
N GLU A 118 1.83 -0.81 -10.69
CA GLU A 118 0.46 -1.18 -10.37
C GLU A 118 0.01 -2.45 -11.10
N GLY A 119 -0.81 -3.25 -10.43
CA GLY A 119 -1.29 -4.52 -11.00
C GLY A 119 -0.26 -5.66 -11.05
N ASN A 120 0.99 -5.41 -10.66
CA ASN A 120 2.08 -6.42 -10.67
C ASN A 120 2.28 -7.13 -9.31
N GLY A 121 1.34 -6.99 -8.36
CA GLY A 121 1.38 -7.68 -7.08
C GLY A 121 2.29 -7.06 -6.02
N VAL A 122 2.88 -5.88 -6.28
CA VAL A 122 3.79 -5.19 -5.34
C VAL A 122 3.12 -4.92 -4.00
N ALA A 123 1.91 -4.32 -4.00
CA ALA A 123 1.16 -4.06 -2.77
C ALA A 123 0.86 -5.33 -1.97
N SER A 124 0.49 -6.41 -2.67
CA SER A 124 0.23 -7.71 -2.05
C SER A 124 1.47 -8.27 -1.35
N LYS A 125 2.65 -8.20 -2.01
CA LYS A 125 3.90 -8.68 -1.41
C LYS A 125 4.35 -7.84 -0.21
N LEU A 126 4.10 -6.54 -0.23
CA LEU A 126 4.35 -5.66 0.91
C LEU A 126 3.42 -5.98 2.09
N LEU A 127 2.14 -6.28 1.83
CA LEU A 127 1.19 -6.70 2.88
C LEU A 127 1.53 -8.07 3.45
N GLU A 128 1.96 -9.04 2.63
CA GLU A 128 2.47 -10.34 3.11
C GLU A 128 3.66 -10.16 4.06
N MET A 129 4.56 -9.22 3.76
CA MET A 129 5.67 -8.87 4.63
C MET A 129 5.20 -8.23 5.95
N ALA A 130 4.24 -7.30 5.89
CA ALA A 130 3.67 -6.70 7.09
C ALA A 130 3.00 -7.74 7.99
N GLU A 131 2.25 -8.68 7.42
CA GLU A 131 1.62 -9.78 8.14
C GLU A 131 2.67 -10.70 8.78
N ALA A 132 3.71 -11.07 8.05
CA ALA A 132 4.80 -11.91 8.56
C ALA A 132 5.51 -11.25 9.75
N GLU A 133 5.82 -9.93 9.65
CA GLU A 133 6.45 -9.20 10.73
C GLU A 133 5.52 -9.02 11.94
N THR A 134 4.23 -8.76 11.71
CA THR A 134 3.20 -8.70 12.78
C THR A 134 3.18 -10.00 13.60
N ARG A 135 3.16 -11.15 12.92
CA ARG A 135 3.20 -12.47 13.57
C ARG A 135 4.52 -12.70 14.31
N LYS A 136 5.66 -12.33 13.71
CA LYS A 136 7.00 -12.46 14.31
C LYS A 136 7.12 -11.65 15.61
N GLN A 137 6.53 -10.46 15.65
CA GLN A 137 6.49 -9.60 16.84
C GLN A 137 5.40 -9.99 17.84
N GLN A 138 4.65 -11.07 17.57
CA GLN A 138 3.54 -11.54 18.40
C GLN A 138 2.47 -10.46 18.66
N ALA A 139 2.32 -9.53 17.72
CA ALA A 139 1.28 -8.52 17.81
C ALA A 139 -0.11 -9.17 17.67
N PHE A 140 -1.06 -8.65 18.44
CA PHE A 140 -2.43 -9.16 18.50
C PHE A 140 -3.16 -8.99 17.15
N SER A 141 -2.94 -7.88 16.48
CA SER A 141 -3.63 -7.55 15.24
C SER A 141 -2.74 -6.75 14.27
N LEU A 142 -3.12 -6.78 12.99
CA LEU A 142 -2.61 -5.91 11.94
C LEU A 142 -3.78 -5.04 11.48
N SER A 143 -3.64 -3.73 11.59
CA SER A 143 -4.68 -2.77 11.23
C SER A 143 -4.20 -1.75 10.19
N LEU A 144 -5.12 -1.04 9.59
CA LEU A 144 -4.87 0.06 8.67
C LEU A 144 -6.07 1.01 8.60
N ASN A 145 -5.85 2.19 8.05
CA ASN A 145 -6.93 3.13 7.74
C ASN A 145 -7.13 3.25 6.23
N VAL A 146 -8.37 3.18 5.77
CA VAL A 146 -8.72 3.38 4.36
C VAL A 146 -9.93 4.30 4.23
N PHE A 147 -9.91 5.19 3.25
CA PHE A 147 -11.08 6.03 2.95
C PHE A 147 -12.17 5.19 2.27
N SER A 148 -13.44 5.40 2.66
CA SER A 148 -14.59 4.64 2.17
C SER A 148 -14.77 4.67 0.66
N ASN A 149 -14.32 5.74 0.00
CA ASN A 149 -14.36 5.91 -1.44
C ASN A 149 -13.08 5.48 -2.18
N ASN A 150 -12.09 4.91 -1.47
CA ASN A 150 -10.93 4.26 -2.09
C ASN A 150 -11.25 2.78 -2.35
N GLU A 151 -12.13 2.53 -3.32
CA GLU A 151 -12.63 1.18 -3.64
C GLU A 151 -11.51 0.20 -4.00
N ARG A 152 -10.48 0.69 -4.70
CA ARG A 152 -9.33 -0.13 -5.10
C ARG A 152 -8.56 -0.67 -3.89
N ALA A 153 -8.23 0.20 -2.94
CA ALA A 153 -7.52 -0.20 -1.72
C ALA A 153 -8.40 -1.11 -0.83
N ARG A 154 -9.69 -0.76 -0.66
CA ARG A 154 -10.65 -1.59 0.09
C ARG A 154 -10.76 -3.00 -0.47
N SER A 155 -10.87 -3.13 -1.81
CA SER A 155 -10.91 -4.45 -2.47
C SER A 155 -9.64 -5.26 -2.24
N LEU A 156 -8.47 -4.63 -2.19
CA LEU A 156 -7.21 -5.28 -1.86
C LEU A 156 -7.24 -5.79 -0.42
N TYR A 157 -7.59 -4.94 0.54
CA TYR A 157 -7.58 -5.30 1.97
C TYR A 157 -8.58 -6.40 2.30
N GLN A 158 -9.78 -6.37 1.73
CA GLN A 158 -10.76 -7.45 1.86
C GLN A 158 -10.22 -8.80 1.38
N LYS A 159 -9.48 -8.83 0.26
CA LYS A 159 -8.82 -10.07 -0.23
C LYS A 159 -7.73 -10.58 0.72
N PHE A 160 -7.14 -9.70 1.52
CA PHE A 160 -6.17 -10.02 2.57
C PHE A 160 -6.82 -10.36 3.91
N GLY A 161 -8.15 -10.42 4.00
CA GLY A 161 -8.87 -10.78 5.21
C GLY A 161 -9.01 -9.66 6.24
N PHE A 162 -8.82 -8.39 5.83
CA PHE A 162 -9.13 -7.26 6.70
C PHE A 162 -10.64 -7.02 6.74
N ASP A 163 -11.18 -6.93 7.95
CA ASP A 163 -12.56 -6.56 8.23
C ASP A 163 -12.68 -5.07 8.58
N GLU A 164 -13.85 -4.48 8.33
CA GLU A 164 -14.15 -3.09 8.71
C GLU A 164 -14.64 -3.06 10.16
N GLU A 165 -13.77 -2.67 11.10
CA GLU A 165 -14.09 -2.66 12.53
C GLU A 165 -14.60 -1.29 13.00
N MET A 166 -14.08 -0.19 12.44
CA MET A 166 -14.38 1.17 12.90
C MET A 166 -14.81 2.08 11.76
N ILE A 167 -15.85 2.90 11.99
CA ILE A 167 -16.32 3.92 11.05
C ILE A 167 -16.09 5.30 11.64
N ARG A 168 -15.32 6.14 10.97
CA ARG A 168 -15.12 7.54 11.33
C ARG A 168 -16.16 8.43 10.66
N CYS A 169 -17.05 9.04 11.45
CA CYS A 169 -18.04 10.00 10.97
C CYS A 169 -17.53 11.45 11.13
N ILE A 170 -17.76 12.29 10.12
CA ILE A 170 -17.31 13.69 10.11
C ILE A 170 -18.46 14.60 9.72
N LYS A 171 -18.76 15.61 10.56
CA LYS A 171 -19.61 16.75 10.21
C LYS A 171 -18.70 17.96 9.96
N ARG A 172 -18.83 18.60 8.78
CA ARG A 172 -18.09 19.82 8.45
C ARG A 172 -19.02 21.03 8.48
N PHE A 173 -18.50 22.16 8.94
CA PHE A 173 -19.22 23.43 9.04
C PHE A 173 -18.66 24.42 8.03
#